data_485cca9123b69d758f04e136b8e379ed
#
_entry.id   485cca9123b69d758f04e136b8e379ed
#
_cell.length_a   1.000
_cell.length_b   1.000
_cell.length_c   1.000
_cell.angle_alpha   90.00
_cell.angle_beta   90.00
_cell.angle_gamma   90.00
#
_symmetry.space_group_name_H-M   'P 1'
#
loop_
_entity.id
_entity.type
_entity.pdbx_description
1 polymer ?
#
loop_
_entity_poly.entity_id
_entity_poly.type
_entity_poly.pdbx_seq_one_letter_code
_entity_poly.pdbx_strand_id
1 'polypeptide(L)'
;MRKYFYFRTEADEDDDDDIARSVMVPVENITGMHPTSNTALTIYFKSIIRVYANDPDDDACNFINNDTVVLTISSNQHKEVMGAIARAANSTGPLYNDGFIVVADDATTDYDGTTKDAVVLDSNITSCGAIAIAAALA
;
A
#
# COMPACT_ATOMS: atom_id res chain seq x y z
N MET A 1 10.88 -8.93 14.95
CA MET A 1 11.15 -7.80 14.04
C MET A 1 9.85 -7.33 13.44
N ARG A 2 9.62 -6.01 13.47
CA ARG A 2 8.42 -5.44 12.87
C ARG A 2 8.61 -5.32 11.37
N LYS A 3 7.57 -5.66 10.61
CA LYS A 3 7.60 -5.59 9.15
C LYS A 3 6.67 -4.51 8.66
N TYR A 4 7.08 -3.89 7.55
CA TYR A 4 6.33 -2.80 6.91
C TYR A 4 6.17 -3.12 5.44
N PHE A 5 4.98 -2.82 4.90
CA PHE A 5 4.74 -2.84 3.45
C PHE A 5 4.90 -1.45 2.88
N TYR A 6 5.56 -1.35 1.75
CA TYR A 6 5.79 -0.11 1.04
C TYR A 6 5.09 -0.12 -0.31
N PHE A 7 4.43 0.99 -0.61
CA PHE A 7 3.72 1.19 -1.88
C PHE A 7 4.08 2.56 -2.43
N ARG A 8 4.36 2.66 -3.72
CA ARG A 8 4.59 3.93 -4.40
C ARG A 8 3.94 3.89 -5.77
N THR A 9 3.15 4.91 -6.10
CA THR A 9 2.41 5.01 -7.35
C THR A 9 3.03 5.97 -8.36
N GLU A 10 4.11 6.68 -8.01
CA GLU A 10 4.76 7.64 -8.89
C GLU A 10 5.89 7.01 -9.71
N ALA A 11 5.97 7.39 -10.98
CA ALA A 11 7.01 6.90 -11.88
C ALA A 11 8.37 7.56 -11.63
N ASP A 12 8.39 8.78 -11.10
CA ASP A 12 9.61 9.55 -10.84
C ASP A 12 9.79 9.68 -9.33
N GLU A 13 10.96 9.32 -8.84
CA GLU A 13 11.24 9.41 -7.41
C GLU A 13 11.19 10.85 -6.87
N ASP A 14 11.46 11.84 -7.74
CA ASP A 14 11.37 13.24 -7.33
C ASP A 14 9.93 13.68 -7.02
N ASP A 15 8.95 12.94 -7.49
CA ASP A 15 7.54 13.32 -7.38
C ASP A 15 6.80 12.61 -6.26
N ASP A 16 7.46 11.83 -5.41
CA ASP A 16 6.77 11.06 -4.38
C ASP A 16 6.69 11.81 -3.02
N ASP A 17 6.41 13.09 -3.08
CA ASP A 17 6.39 13.99 -1.94
C ASP A 17 4.97 14.32 -1.43
N ASP A 18 3.99 13.51 -1.75
CA ASP A 18 2.60 13.74 -1.38
C ASP A 18 2.00 12.49 -0.70
N ILE A 19 0.98 12.75 0.09
CA ILE A 19 0.30 11.72 0.89
C ILE A 19 -0.35 10.62 0.04
N ALA A 20 -0.69 10.93 -1.21
CA ALA A 20 -1.33 9.97 -2.11
C ALA A 20 -0.35 9.27 -3.05
N ARG A 21 0.95 9.49 -2.89
CA ARG A 21 1.94 9.00 -3.85
C ARG A 21 2.80 7.87 -3.34
N SER A 22 3.05 7.83 -2.05
CA SER A 22 3.77 6.72 -1.41
C SER A 22 3.30 6.54 0.01
N VAL A 23 3.39 5.32 0.52
CA VAL A 23 3.01 5.01 1.89
C VAL A 23 3.76 3.77 2.37
N MET A 24 4.13 3.78 3.65
CA MET A 24 4.66 2.62 4.34
C MET A 24 3.78 2.34 5.55
N VAL A 25 3.27 1.11 5.65
CA VAL A 25 2.37 0.74 6.74
C VAL A 25 2.86 -0.52 7.43
N PRO A 26 2.70 -0.62 8.76
CA PRO A 26 3.00 -1.87 9.46
C PRO A 26 2.11 -3.00 8.94
N VAL A 27 2.68 -4.17 8.78
CA VAL A 27 1.96 -5.34 8.27
C VAL A 27 0.76 -5.67 9.15
N GLU A 28 0.89 -5.52 10.47
CA GLU A 28 -0.19 -5.81 11.40
C GLU A 28 -1.38 -4.85 11.30
N ASN A 29 -1.25 -3.75 10.56
CA ASN A 29 -2.34 -2.81 10.36
C ASN A 29 -3.28 -3.19 9.21
N ILE A 30 -2.96 -4.23 8.47
CA ILE A 30 -3.85 -4.71 7.41
C ILE A 30 -5.11 -5.28 8.05
N THR A 31 -6.28 -4.77 7.63
CA THR A 31 -7.57 -5.28 8.11
C THR A 31 -8.19 -6.26 7.13
N GLY A 32 -7.80 -6.21 5.87
CA GLY A 32 -8.28 -7.15 4.87
C GLY A 32 -7.98 -6.67 3.47
N MET A 33 -8.32 -7.49 2.51
CA MET A 33 -8.19 -7.15 1.09
C MET A 33 -9.24 -7.93 0.30
N HIS A 34 -9.72 -7.33 -0.79
CA HIS A 34 -10.68 -8.01 -1.67
C HIS A 34 -10.60 -7.48 -3.10
N PRO A 35 -11.08 -8.27 -4.06
CA PRO A 35 -11.16 -7.80 -5.44
C PRO A 35 -12.17 -6.66 -5.58
N THR A 36 -11.81 -5.66 -6.40
CA THR A 36 -12.75 -4.60 -6.77
C THR A 36 -13.04 -4.61 -8.27
N SER A 37 -12.22 -5.29 -9.05
CA SER A 37 -12.48 -5.63 -10.46
C SER A 37 -11.61 -6.82 -10.83
N ASN A 38 -11.69 -7.29 -12.06
CA ASN A 38 -10.86 -8.43 -12.49
C ASN A 38 -9.36 -8.10 -12.57
N THR A 39 -8.99 -6.83 -12.52
CA THR A 39 -7.60 -6.38 -12.56
C THR A 39 -7.24 -5.49 -11.37
N ALA A 40 -8.07 -5.42 -10.35
CA ALA A 40 -7.82 -4.58 -9.19
C ALA A 40 -8.03 -5.33 -7.87
N LEU A 41 -7.08 -5.17 -6.97
CA LEU A 41 -7.14 -5.70 -5.61
C LEU A 41 -7.00 -4.53 -4.65
N THR A 42 -7.97 -4.35 -3.77
CA THR A 42 -7.94 -3.29 -2.76
C THR A 42 -7.52 -3.85 -1.42
N ILE A 43 -6.52 -3.22 -0.80
CA ILE A 43 -5.99 -3.57 0.51
C ILE A 43 -6.41 -2.49 1.49
N TYR A 44 -6.99 -2.88 2.62
CA TYR A 44 -7.47 -1.98 3.67
C TYR A 44 -6.53 -2.03 4.86
N PHE A 45 -6.22 -0.85 5.39
CA PHE A 45 -5.37 -0.69 6.57
C PHE A 45 -6.09 0.14 7.61
N LYS A 46 -5.72 -0.01 8.86
CA LYS A 46 -6.10 0.96 9.89
C LYS A 46 -5.53 2.32 9.51
N SER A 47 -6.30 3.37 9.74
CA SER A 47 -5.86 4.73 9.43
C SER A 47 -4.54 5.05 10.11
N ILE A 48 -3.59 5.57 9.33
CA ILE A 48 -2.31 6.03 9.87
C ILE A 48 -2.42 7.43 10.45
N ILE A 49 -3.43 8.20 10.07
CA ILE A 49 -3.68 9.52 10.62
C ILE A 49 -4.83 9.40 11.62
N ARG A 50 -4.57 9.74 12.86
CA ARG A 50 -5.62 9.76 13.86
C ARG A 50 -6.53 10.94 13.61
N VAL A 51 -7.77 10.63 13.33
CA VAL A 51 -8.81 11.63 13.26
C VAL A 51 -9.42 11.74 14.66
N TYR A 52 -9.18 12.90 15.30
CA TYR A 52 -9.91 13.21 16.52
C TYR A 52 -11.20 13.87 16.09
N ALA A 53 -12.27 13.21 16.36
CA ALA A 53 -13.54 13.84 16.26
C ALA A 53 -13.77 14.59 17.55
N ASN A 54 -13.55 15.86 17.50
CA ASN A 54 -13.87 16.75 18.60
C ASN A 54 -15.27 17.34 18.48
N ASP A 55 -16.03 16.93 17.50
CA ASP A 55 -17.37 17.42 17.33
C ASP A 55 -18.34 16.43 17.97
N PRO A 56 -18.97 16.78 19.10
CA PRO A 56 -19.89 15.87 19.75
C PRO A 56 -21.17 15.61 18.98
N ASP A 57 -21.41 16.40 17.95
CA ASP A 57 -22.57 16.23 17.08
C ASP A 57 -22.21 15.41 15.84
N ASP A 58 -20.97 15.05 15.68
CA ASP A 58 -20.55 14.31 14.52
C ASP A 58 -20.46 12.82 14.85
N ASP A 59 -21.55 12.15 14.57
CA ASP A 59 -21.59 10.69 14.69
C ASP A 59 -20.68 9.99 13.71
N ALA A 60 -20.18 10.70 12.76
CA ALA A 60 -19.23 10.19 11.81
C ALA A 60 -17.79 10.21 12.32
N CYS A 61 -17.62 10.57 13.53
CA CYS A 61 -16.42 10.32 14.23
C CYS A 61 -16.04 8.92 14.29
N ASN A 62 -16.63 8.31 13.56
CA ASN A 62 -16.42 7.01 13.46
C ASN A 62 -15.09 6.78 12.89
N PHE A 63 -14.34 6.66 13.47
CA PHE A 63 -13.62 5.58 13.83
C PHE A 63 -13.19 4.68 12.69
N ILE A 64 -13.84 4.80 11.53
CA ILE A 64 -13.70 3.82 10.53
C ILE A 64 -13.13 4.44 9.29
N ASN A 65 -12.20 5.32 9.45
CA ASN A 65 -11.41 5.73 8.30
C ASN A 65 -10.34 4.68 8.08
N ASN A 66 -10.55 3.85 7.10
CA ASN A 66 -9.54 2.95 6.63
C ASN A 66 -8.74 3.63 5.53
N ASP A 67 -7.44 3.46 5.58
CA ASP A 67 -6.60 3.79 4.44
C ASP A 67 -6.66 2.64 3.45
N THR A 68 -6.55 2.95 2.19
CA THR A 68 -6.61 1.92 1.15
C THR A 68 -5.49 2.09 0.14
N VAL A 69 -5.03 0.96 -0.39
CA VAL A 69 -4.14 0.92 -1.55
C VAL A 69 -4.77 -0.04 -2.56
N VAL A 70 -4.91 0.41 -3.79
CA VAL A 70 -5.41 -0.43 -4.87
C VAL A 70 -4.21 -0.88 -5.69
N LEU A 71 -4.07 -2.19 -5.88
CA LEU A 71 -3.05 -2.75 -6.77
C LEU A 71 -3.69 -3.11 -8.11
N THR A 72 -3.02 -2.76 -9.19
CA THR A 72 -3.38 -3.26 -10.52
C THR A 72 -2.68 -4.60 -10.71
N ILE A 73 -3.43 -5.62 -11.03
CA ILE A 73 -2.91 -6.99 -11.10
C ILE A 73 -3.28 -7.63 -12.44
N SER A 74 -2.65 -8.76 -12.73
CA SER A 74 -3.02 -9.58 -13.88
C SER A 74 -4.44 -10.09 -13.71
N SER A 75 -5.17 -10.19 -14.81
CA SER A 75 -6.59 -10.54 -14.79
C SER A 75 -6.84 -11.83 -14.03
N ASN A 76 -7.75 -11.76 -13.05
CA ASN A 76 -8.20 -12.90 -12.23
C ASN A 76 -7.12 -13.58 -11.39
N GLN A 77 -6.01 -12.89 -11.11
CA GLN A 77 -4.91 -13.43 -10.29
C GLN A 77 -4.95 -12.93 -8.83
N HIS A 78 -6.11 -12.59 -8.32
CA HIS A 78 -6.28 -12.05 -6.96
C HIS A 78 -5.75 -13.00 -5.88
N LYS A 79 -6.09 -14.28 -5.99
CA LYS A 79 -5.67 -15.27 -5.02
C LYS A 79 -4.15 -15.40 -4.97
N GLU A 80 -3.51 -15.37 -6.15
CA GLU A 80 -2.05 -15.47 -6.24
C GLU A 80 -1.38 -14.27 -5.59
N VAL A 81 -1.91 -13.07 -5.84
CA VAL A 81 -1.38 -11.84 -5.24
C VAL A 81 -1.62 -11.81 -3.74
N MET A 82 -2.83 -12.15 -3.28
CA MET A 82 -3.12 -12.21 -1.84
C MET A 82 -2.22 -13.23 -1.14
N GLY A 83 -1.98 -14.37 -1.76
CA GLY A 83 -1.07 -15.39 -1.23
C GLY A 83 0.36 -14.91 -1.14
N ALA A 84 0.85 -14.17 -2.14
CA ALA A 84 2.18 -13.59 -2.13
C ALA A 84 2.35 -12.58 -1.01
N ILE A 85 1.35 -11.72 -0.80
CA ILE A 85 1.36 -10.74 0.28
C ILE A 85 1.37 -11.44 1.65
N ALA A 86 0.54 -12.47 1.81
CA ALA A 86 0.48 -13.23 3.06
C ALA A 86 1.82 -13.94 3.35
N ARG A 87 2.44 -14.51 2.35
CA ARG A 87 3.75 -15.16 2.50
C ARG A 87 4.83 -14.17 2.90
N ALA A 88 4.83 -12.98 2.28
CA ALA A 88 5.77 -11.92 2.64
C ALA A 88 5.56 -11.45 4.08
N ALA A 89 4.30 -11.29 4.50
CA ALA A 89 3.97 -10.87 5.85
C ALA A 89 4.48 -11.87 6.90
N ASN A 90 4.46 -13.15 6.57
CA ASN A 90 4.84 -14.22 7.48
C ASN A 90 6.27 -14.74 7.27
N SER A 91 7.01 -14.16 6.34
CA SER A 91 8.35 -14.62 6.04
C SER A 91 9.32 -14.29 7.17
N THR A 92 10.15 -15.26 7.52
CA THR A 92 11.27 -15.05 8.45
C THR A 92 12.61 -15.18 7.71
N GLY A 93 12.56 -15.31 6.39
CA GLY A 93 13.75 -15.54 5.58
C GLY A 93 14.62 -14.30 5.41
N PRO A 94 15.85 -14.49 4.90
CA PRO A 94 16.81 -13.39 4.77
C PRO A 94 16.43 -12.32 3.76
N LEU A 95 15.46 -12.57 2.86
CA LEU A 95 15.03 -11.60 1.87
C LEU A 95 14.36 -10.39 2.50
N TYR A 96 13.84 -10.51 3.73
CA TYR A 96 13.10 -9.44 4.40
C TYR A 96 13.66 -9.18 5.80
N ASN A 97 14.96 -9.35 5.96
CA ASN A 97 15.56 -9.28 7.29
C ASN A 97 15.62 -7.86 7.87
N ASP A 98 15.45 -6.84 7.03
CA ASP A 98 15.36 -5.45 7.48
C ASP A 98 13.91 -5.01 7.77
N GLY A 99 12.94 -5.87 7.52
CA GLY A 99 11.54 -5.58 7.76
C GLY A 99 10.88 -4.69 6.72
N PHE A 100 11.61 -4.24 5.72
CA PHE A 100 11.07 -3.36 4.67
C PHE A 100 10.70 -4.20 3.45
N ILE A 101 9.40 -4.31 3.17
CA ILE A 101 8.88 -5.14 2.08
C ILE A 101 8.23 -4.24 1.04
N VAL A 102 8.81 -4.19 -0.15
CA VAL A 102 8.22 -3.44 -1.27
C VAL A 102 7.15 -4.31 -1.91
N VAL A 103 5.91 -3.90 -1.83
CA VAL A 103 4.79 -4.60 -2.49
C VAL A 103 4.64 -4.13 -3.93
N ALA A 104 4.64 -2.83 -4.13
CA ALA A 104 4.63 -2.24 -5.48
C ALA A 104 5.28 -0.86 -5.42
N ASP A 105 6.30 -0.67 -6.24
CA ASP A 105 6.99 0.59 -6.41
C ASP A 105 7.08 0.87 -7.90
N ASP A 106 6.27 1.80 -8.37
CA ASP A 106 6.13 2.11 -9.78
C ASP A 106 7.26 3.00 -10.32
N ALA A 107 8.18 3.44 -9.46
CA ALA A 107 9.23 4.36 -9.90
C ALA A 107 10.15 3.70 -10.92
N THR A 108 10.24 4.32 -12.08
CA THR A 108 11.11 3.90 -13.18
C THR A 108 12.20 4.94 -13.49
N THR A 109 12.18 6.07 -12.77
CA THR A 109 13.20 7.12 -12.87
C THR A 109 13.63 7.50 -11.46
N ASP A 110 14.92 7.46 -11.19
CA ASP A 110 15.42 7.82 -9.87
C ASP A 110 15.79 9.32 -9.79
N TYR A 111 16.33 9.77 -8.65
CA TYR A 111 16.58 11.19 -8.37
C TYR A 111 17.48 11.88 -9.37
N ASP A 112 18.41 11.17 -9.96
CA ASP A 112 19.36 11.76 -10.91
C ASP A 112 18.91 11.58 -12.36
N GLY A 113 17.68 11.12 -12.57
CA GLY A 113 17.10 10.93 -13.90
C GLY A 113 17.48 9.62 -14.57
N THR A 114 18.14 8.72 -13.85
CA THR A 114 18.52 7.41 -14.40
C THR A 114 17.30 6.50 -14.44
N THR A 115 17.15 5.79 -15.54
CA THR A 115 16.07 4.80 -15.70
C THR A 115 16.35 3.58 -14.83
N LYS A 116 15.31 3.09 -14.15
CA LYS A 116 15.38 1.85 -13.38
C LYS A 116 14.10 1.05 -13.58
N ASP A 117 14.08 -0.21 -13.12
CA ASP A 117 12.90 -1.03 -13.20
C ASP A 117 11.99 -0.81 -12.00
N ALA A 118 10.68 -0.81 -12.25
CA ALA A 118 9.70 -0.87 -11.16
C ALA A 118 9.88 -2.17 -10.37
N VAL A 119 9.58 -2.12 -9.07
CA VAL A 119 9.74 -3.26 -8.18
C VAL A 119 8.37 -3.73 -7.74
N VAL A 120 8.08 -5.01 -7.91
CA VAL A 120 6.83 -5.62 -7.45
C VAL A 120 7.14 -6.91 -6.68
N LEU A 121 6.31 -7.18 -5.69
CA LEU A 121 6.47 -8.36 -4.84
C LEU A 121 6.20 -9.66 -5.61
N ASP A 122 5.26 -9.61 -6.54
CA ASP A 122 4.83 -10.76 -7.33
C ASP A 122 4.65 -10.33 -8.78
N SER A 123 5.02 -11.18 -9.72
CA SER A 123 4.91 -10.88 -11.15
C SER A 123 3.47 -10.63 -11.61
N ASN A 124 2.48 -11.05 -10.84
CA ASN A 124 1.07 -10.77 -11.13
C ASN A 124 0.64 -9.36 -10.71
N ILE A 125 1.47 -8.63 -9.98
CA ILE A 125 1.24 -7.22 -9.69
C ILE A 125 1.82 -6.42 -10.85
N THR A 126 0.98 -5.69 -11.57
CA THR A 126 1.44 -4.93 -12.74
C THR A 126 1.83 -3.50 -12.37
N SER A 127 1.17 -2.92 -11.39
CA SER A 127 1.51 -1.58 -10.87
C SER A 127 0.80 -1.32 -9.56
N CYS A 128 1.23 -0.26 -8.88
CA CYS A 128 0.49 0.30 -7.76
C CYS A 128 -0.59 1.22 -8.32
N GLY A 129 -1.82 1.00 -7.92
CA GLY A 129 -2.91 1.91 -8.26
C GLY A 129 -3.04 3.03 -7.24
N ALA A 130 -4.27 3.46 -6.99
CA ALA A 130 -4.53 4.60 -6.11
C ALA A 130 -4.19 4.30 -4.65
N ILE A 131 -3.56 5.26 -4.01
CA ILE A 131 -3.31 5.27 -2.56
C ILE A 131 -4.24 6.31 -1.96
N ALA A 132 -5.10 5.91 -1.05
CA ALA A 132 -6.03 6.79 -0.37
C ALA A 132 -5.76 6.76 1.13
N ILE A 133 -5.22 7.87 1.64
CA ILE A 133 -4.97 8.05 3.06
C ILE A 133 -6.03 9.00 3.58
N ALA A 134 -6.79 8.56 4.57
CA ALA A 134 -7.85 9.36 5.13
C ALA A 134 -7.25 10.62 5.77
N ALA A 135 -7.67 11.78 5.29
CA ALA A 135 -7.21 13.04 5.84
C ALA A 135 -7.78 13.23 7.24
N ALA A 136 -6.98 13.79 8.13
CA ALA A 136 -7.50 14.23 9.42
C ALA A 136 -8.57 15.31 9.16
N LEU A 137 -9.71 15.16 9.80
CA LEU A 137 -10.72 16.18 9.74
C LEU A 137 -10.18 17.43 10.46
N ALA A 138 -10.05 18.47 9.69
CA ALA A 138 -9.60 19.73 10.24
C ALA A 138 -10.68 20.35 11.11
#